data_cb24d0f618c06fdb98424dfafa9cf1c4
#
_entry.id   cb24d0f618c06fdb98424dfafa9cf1c4
#
_cell.length_a   1.000
_cell.length_b   1.000
_cell.length_c   1.000
_cell.angle_alpha   90.00
_cell.angle_beta   90.00
_cell.angle_gamma   90.00
#
_symmetry.space_group_name_H-M   'P 1'
#
loop_
_entity.id
_entity.type
_entity.pdbx_description
1 polymer ?
#
loop_
_entity_poly.entity_id
_entity_poly.type
_entity_poly.pdbx_seq_one_letter_code
_entity_poly.pdbx_strand_id
1 'polypeptide(L)'
;MKNIVATIQREQNRIIRNEEARTLIIQGVAGSGKTSIALHRIAYLLYAFQGSISSKDILIVSPNKVFADYISNVLPELGEKNVPEISMEQILSEVLNHKYQSFFEQVDELLTKPTPDFIERIEYKSSFDFIASLDR
;
A
#
# COMPACT_ATOMS: atom_id res chain seq x y z
N MET A 1 21.65 -13.12 -21.56
CA MET A 1 20.55 -13.22 -20.60
C MET A 1 21.00 -13.40 -19.15
N LYS A 2 21.95 -14.31 -18.82
CA LYS A 2 22.39 -14.52 -17.42
C LYS A 2 22.89 -13.24 -16.71
N ASN A 3 23.57 -12.34 -17.39
CA ASN A 3 24.08 -11.11 -16.79
C ASN A 3 23.00 -10.09 -16.42
N ILE A 4 21.93 -10.00 -17.21
CA ILE A 4 20.82 -9.07 -16.94
C ILE A 4 20.03 -9.52 -15.72
N VAL A 5 19.71 -10.82 -15.63
CA VAL A 5 19.00 -11.40 -14.47
C VAL A 5 19.82 -11.21 -13.19
N ALA A 6 21.11 -11.47 -13.23
CA ALA A 6 22.00 -11.28 -12.09
C ALA A 6 22.10 -9.81 -11.65
N THR A 7 22.05 -8.85 -12.60
CA THR A 7 22.04 -7.42 -12.28
C THR A 7 20.74 -7.01 -11.60
N ILE A 8 19.60 -7.41 -12.14
CA ILE A 8 18.27 -7.15 -11.54
C ILE A 8 18.20 -7.71 -10.12
N GLN A 9 18.60 -8.94 -9.91
CA GLN A 9 18.63 -9.55 -8.58
C GLN A 9 19.54 -8.83 -7.59
N ARG A 10 20.68 -8.30 -8.06
CA ARG A 10 21.59 -7.52 -7.22
C ARG A 10 20.98 -6.19 -6.80
N GLU A 11 20.29 -5.50 -7.69
CA GLU A 11 19.59 -4.25 -7.38
C GLU A 11 18.43 -4.49 -6.41
N GLN A 12 17.64 -5.54 -6.63
CA GLN A 12 16.57 -5.92 -5.72
C GLN A 12 17.12 -6.24 -4.32
N ASN A 13 18.19 -7.02 -4.23
CA ASN A 13 18.83 -7.35 -2.95
C ASN A 13 19.35 -6.09 -2.22
N ARG A 14 19.88 -5.10 -2.95
CA ARG A 14 20.30 -3.83 -2.35
C ARG A 14 19.14 -3.07 -1.72
N ILE A 15 17.98 -3.06 -2.36
CA ILE A 15 16.75 -2.44 -1.84
C ILE A 15 16.25 -3.20 -0.61
N ILE A 16 16.17 -4.53 -0.69
CA ILE A 16 15.69 -5.40 0.38
C ILE A 16 16.53 -5.20 1.65
N ARG A 17 17.85 -5.10 1.54
CA ARG A 17 18.80 -5.04 2.65
C ARG A 17 19.19 -3.62 3.08
N ASN A 18 18.49 -2.60 2.60
CA ASN A 18 18.79 -1.22 3.01
C ASN A 18 18.23 -0.96 4.42
N GLU A 19 19.07 -0.90 5.42
CA GLU A 19 18.73 -0.66 6.84
C GLU A 19 18.73 0.84 7.21
N GLU A 20 19.39 1.68 6.40
CA GLU A 20 19.61 3.09 6.74
C GLU A 20 18.42 3.99 6.35
N ALA A 21 17.67 3.61 5.33
CA ALA A 21 16.61 4.46 4.81
C ALA A 21 15.38 4.47 5.74
N ARG A 22 15.05 5.62 6.29
CA ARG A 22 13.81 5.87 7.03
C ARG A 22 12.57 5.81 6.12
N THR A 23 12.71 6.27 4.88
CA THR A 23 11.66 6.24 3.86
C THR A 23 12.26 5.66 2.59
N LEU A 24 11.59 4.68 2.01
CA LEU A 24 12.00 4.03 0.77
C LEU A 24 10.83 4.05 -0.22
N ILE A 25 11.03 4.65 -1.38
CA ILE A 25 10.07 4.68 -2.47
C ILE A 25 10.55 3.71 -3.56
N ILE A 26 9.73 2.71 -3.87
CA ILE A 26 10.03 1.73 -4.91
C ILE A 26 9.19 2.04 -6.14
N GLN A 27 9.85 2.47 -7.21
CA GLN A 27 9.23 2.77 -8.50
C GLN A 27 9.57 1.70 -9.54
N GLY A 28 8.69 1.52 -10.51
CA GLY A 28 8.87 0.59 -11.62
C GLY A 28 7.57 0.32 -12.36
N VAL A 29 7.67 -0.23 -13.55
CA VAL A 29 6.51 -0.61 -14.37
C VAL A 29 5.65 -1.69 -13.70
N ALA A 30 4.42 -1.88 -14.16
CA ALA A 30 3.58 -2.98 -13.70
C ALA A 30 4.30 -4.33 -13.91
N GLY A 31 4.20 -5.23 -12.95
CA GLY A 31 4.87 -6.54 -13.01
C GLY A 31 6.39 -6.55 -12.71
N SER A 32 7.01 -5.41 -12.40
CA SER A 32 8.45 -5.35 -12.06
C SER A 32 8.83 -5.93 -10.69
N GLY A 33 7.87 -6.48 -9.95
CA GLY A 33 8.12 -7.10 -8.65
C GLY A 33 8.21 -6.15 -7.46
N LYS A 34 7.71 -4.91 -7.56
CA LYS A 34 7.74 -3.91 -6.46
C LYS A 34 7.18 -4.44 -5.15
N THR A 35 6.01 -5.06 -5.21
CA THR A 35 5.35 -5.67 -4.04
C THR A 35 6.17 -6.82 -3.47
N SER A 36 6.69 -7.67 -4.33
CA SER A 36 7.57 -8.77 -3.91
C SER A 36 8.81 -8.27 -3.19
N ILE A 37 9.45 -7.22 -3.70
CA ILE A 37 10.60 -6.56 -3.05
C ILE A 37 10.21 -6.03 -1.66
N ALA A 38 9.06 -5.38 -1.54
CA ALA A 38 8.57 -4.85 -0.26
C ALA A 38 8.34 -5.97 0.77
N LEU A 39 7.70 -7.08 0.36
CA LEU A 39 7.46 -8.23 1.23
C LEU A 39 8.75 -8.94 1.65
N HIS A 40 9.69 -9.15 0.72
CA HIS A 40 11.01 -9.71 1.06
C HIS A 40 11.79 -8.78 1.99
N ARG A 41 11.63 -7.44 1.85
CA ARG A 41 12.21 -6.50 2.78
C ARG A 41 11.63 -6.65 4.20
N ILE A 42 10.33 -6.81 4.32
CA ILE A 42 9.68 -7.08 5.63
C ILE A 42 10.28 -8.34 6.26
N ALA A 43 10.33 -9.43 5.52
CA ALA A 43 10.91 -10.69 6.00
C ALA A 43 12.40 -10.52 6.39
N TYR A 44 13.17 -9.80 5.57
CA TYR A 44 14.56 -9.49 5.90
C TYR A 44 14.70 -8.69 7.19
N LEU A 45 13.91 -7.64 7.39
CA LEU A 45 13.97 -6.79 8.58
C LEU A 45 13.59 -7.57 9.84
N LEU A 46 12.57 -8.40 9.79
CA LEU A 46 12.16 -9.27 10.89
C LEU A 46 13.25 -10.28 11.25
N TYR A 47 13.95 -10.80 10.27
CA TYR A 47 15.09 -11.70 10.48
C TYR A 47 16.32 -10.96 11.02
N ALA A 48 16.71 -9.85 10.38
CA ALA A 48 17.93 -9.10 10.73
C ALA A 48 17.87 -8.45 12.10
N PHE A 49 16.68 -8.01 12.50
CA PHE A 49 16.42 -7.38 13.80
C PHE A 49 15.64 -8.29 14.76
N GLN A 50 15.81 -9.59 14.64
CA GLN A 50 15.15 -10.58 15.50
C GLN A 50 15.46 -10.28 16.98
N GLY A 51 14.39 -10.19 17.78
CA GLY A 51 14.47 -9.79 19.20
C GLY A 51 14.30 -8.30 19.46
N SER A 52 14.47 -7.44 18.46
CA SER A 52 14.20 -5.99 18.55
C SER A 52 12.91 -5.59 17.83
N ILE A 53 12.59 -6.27 16.72
CA ILE A 53 11.39 -6.05 15.91
C ILE A 53 10.64 -7.37 15.78
N SER A 54 9.32 -7.30 15.92
CA SER A 54 8.41 -8.42 15.72
C SER A 54 7.37 -8.10 14.65
N SER A 55 6.59 -9.07 14.22
CA SER A 55 5.49 -8.85 13.27
C SER A 55 4.45 -7.82 13.76
N LYS A 56 4.33 -7.62 15.05
CA LYS A 56 3.42 -6.62 15.66
C LYS A 56 3.89 -5.18 15.50
N ASP A 57 5.17 -4.98 15.21
CA ASP A 57 5.79 -3.67 15.00
C ASP A 57 5.74 -3.24 13.54
N ILE A 58 5.16 -4.07 12.67
CA ILE A 58 4.99 -3.82 11.24
C ILE A 58 3.52 -3.70 10.92
N LEU A 59 3.16 -2.70 10.13
CA LEU A 59 1.82 -2.53 9.58
C LEU A 59 1.89 -2.42 8.08
N ILE A 60 1.09 -3.23 7.39
CA ILE A 60 0.93 -3.15 5.94
C ILE A 60 -0.38 -2.42 5.64
N VAL A 61 -0.27 -1.30 4.94
CA VAL A 61 -1.44 -0.56 4.45
C VAL A 61 -1.65 -0.91 2.99
N SER A 62 -2.75 -1.59 2.70
CA SER A 62 -3.11 -2.02 1.35
C SER A 62 -4.11 -1.07 0.69
N PRO A 63 -4.12 -0.95 -0.64
CA PRO A 63 -5.08 -0.10 -1.35
C PRO A 63 -6.51 -0.66 -1.31
N ASN A 64 -6.67 -1.97 -1.18
CA ASN A 64 -7.96 -2.65 -1.14
C ASN A 64 -7.83 -4.08 -0.58
N LYS A 65 -8.99 -4.67 -0.28
CA LYS A 65 -9.07 -6.01 0.31
C LYS A 65 -8.46 -7.12 -0.56
N VAL A 66 -8.59 -7.05 -1.89
CA VAL A 66 -8.02 -8.07 -2.80
C VAL A 66 -6.50 -8.10 -2.70
N PHE A 67 -5.88 -6.92 -2.57
CA PHE A 67 -4.45 -6.79 -2.39
C PHE A 67 -4.03 -7.31 -1.00
N ALA A 68 -4.86 -7.06 0.01
CA ALA A 68 -4.73 -7.58 1.36
C ALA A 68 -4.66 -9.11 1.37
N ASP A 69 -5.64 -9.75 0.77
CA ASP A 69 -5.73 -11.20 0.68
C ASP A 69 -4.50 -11.82 -0.06
N TYR A 70 -3.97 -11.12 -1.07
CA TYR A 70 -2.74 -11.53 -1.75
C TYR A 70 -1.53 -11.53 -0.80
N ILE A 71 -1.35 -10.45 -0.05
CA ILE A 71 -0.24 -10.30 0.89
C ILE A 71 -0.30 -11.35 2.00
N SER A 72 -1.49 -11.57 2.58
CA SER A 72 -1.67 -12.56 3.65
C SER A 72 -1.37 -14.00 3.23
N ASN A 73 -1.43 -14.29 1.92
CA ASN A 73 -1.02 -15.58 1.39
C ASN A 73 0.50 -15.69 1.14
N VAL A 74 1.14 -14.59 0.75
CA VAL A 74 2.57 -14.58 0.38
C VAL A 74 3.49 -14.53 1.59
N LEU A 75 3.14 -13.77 2.63
CA LEU A 75 3.97 -13.64 3.84
C LEU A 75 4.27 -14.98 4.53
N PRO A 76 3.31 -15.91 4.71
CA PRO A 76 3.60 -17.22 5.28
C PRO A 76 4.59 -18.06 4.47
N GLU A 77 4.62 -17.90 3.13
CA GLU A 77 5.59 -18.56 2.26
C GLU A 77 7.01 -18.06 2.51
N LEU A 78 7.15 -16.81 2.98
CA LEU A 78 8.44 -16.22 3.39
C LEU A 78 8.82 -16.55 4.83
N GLY A 79 8.03 -17.37 5.54
CA GLY A 79 8.28 -17.77 6.93
C GLY A 79 7.69 -16.80 7.96
N GLU A 80 7.04 -15.73 7.52
CA GLU A 80 6.48 -14.71 8.41
C GLU A 80 4.97 -14.90 8.58
N LYS A 81 4.53 -14.98 9.82
CA LYS A 81 3.11 -15.15 10.16
C LYS A 81 2.62 -13.93 10.95
N ASN A 82 1.35 -13.59 10.75
CA ASN A 82 0.63 -12.60 11.55
C ASN A 82 1.20 -11.16 11.48
N VAL A 83 1.67 -10.72 10.32
CA VAL A 83 1.93 -9.30 10.08
C VAL A 83 0.58 -8.60 9.94
N PRO A 84 0.27 -7.58 10.77
CA PRO A 84 -0.98 -6.84 10.68
C PRO A 84 -1.11 -6.13 9.33
N GLU A 85 -2.30 -6.23 8.78
CA GLU A 85 -2.66 -5.58 7.53
C GLU A 85 -3.98 -4.84 7.69
N ILE A 86 -4.06 -3.67 7.10
CA ILE A 86 -5.26 -2.82 7.11
C ILE A 86 -5.44 -2.14 5.76
N SER A 87 -6.66 -2.01 5.29
CA SER A 87 -6.92 -1.20 4.10
C SER A 87 -7.02 0.29 4.46
N MET A 88 -6.78 1.17 3.47
CA MET A 88 -6.97 2.60 3.68
C MET A 88 -8.42 2.93 4.10
N GLU A 89 -9.40 2.23 3.56
CA GLU A 89 -10.81 2.40 3.94
C GLU A 89 -11.06 2.04 5.41
N GLN A 90 -10.42 0.98 5.91
CA GLN A 90 -10.52 0.60 7.33
C GLN A 90 -9.90 1.66 8.23
N ILE A 91 -8.71 2.18 7.88
CA ILE A 91 -8.08 3.28 8.62
C ILE A 91 -9.03 4.48 8.69
N LEU A 92 -9.60 4.88 7.54
CA LEU A 92 -10.53 6.01 7.49
C LEU A 92 -11.78 5.78 8.35
N SER A 93 -12.31 4.55 8.33
CA SER A 93 -13.49 4.19 9.14
C SER A 93 -13.22 4.28 10.65
N GLU A 94 -12.04 3.85 11.09
CA GLU A 94 -11.63 3.90 12.49
C GLU A 94 -11.35 5.34 12.97
N VAL A 95 -10.67 6.14 12.13
CA VAL A 95 -10.26 7.50 12.48
C VAL A 95 -11.43 8.48 12.43
N LEU A 96 -12.27 8.40 11.39
CA LEU A 96 -13.35 9.37 11.19
C LEU A 96 -14.54 9.16 12.13
N ASN A 97 -14.75 7.94 12.62
CA ASN A 97 -15.90 7.55 13.45
C ASN A 97 -17.26 8.03 12.89
N HIS A 98 -17.35 8.18 11.57
CA HIS A 98 -18.53 8.61 10.82
C HIS A 98 -18.79 7.69 9.64
N LYS A 99 -20.06 7.57 9.24
CA LYS A 99 -20.41 6.93 7.98
C LYS A 99 -19.79 7.75 6.84
N TYR A 100 -18.97 7.13 6.05
CA TYR A 100 -18.46 7.67 4.80
C TYR A 100 -18.91 6.77 3.65
N GLN A 101 -19.00 7.37 2.48
CA GLN A 101 -19.30 6.65 1.26
C GLN A 101 -18.04 5.96 0.76
N SER A 102 -18.09 4.64 0.58
CA SER A 102 -16.96 3.91 0.01
C SER A 102 -16.75 4.30 -1.47
N PHE A 103 -15.56 4.01 -1.99
CA PHE A 103 -15.27 4.25 -3.41
C PHE A 103 -16.28 3.56 -4.34
N PHE A 104 -16.65 2.32 -4.04
CA PHE A 104 -17.61 1.57 -4.85
C PHE A 104 -19.02 2.16 -4.79
N GLU A 105 -19.49 2.58 -3.62
CA GLU A 105 -20.77 3.26 -3.47
C GLU A 105 -20.80 4.58 -4.22
N GLN A 106 -19.69 5.35 -4.19
CA GLN A 106 -19.57 6.59 -4.93
C GLN A 106 -19.60 6.36 -6.45
N VAL A 107 -18.91 5.33 -6.94
CA VAL A 107 -18.93 4.96 -8.37
C VAL A 107 -20.32 4.47 -8.78
N ASP A 108 -20.99 3.67 -7.96
CA ASP A 108 -22.35 3.19 -8.24
C ASP A 108 -23.35 4.34 -8.31
N GLU A 109 -23.28 5.29 -7.39
CA GLU A 109 -24.11 6.50 -7.42
C GLU A 109 -23.84 7.36 -8.66
N LEU A 110 -22.56 7.53 -9.04
CA LEU A 110 -22.18 8.27 -10.25
C LEU A 110 -22.72 7.63 -11.53
N LEU A 111 -22.77 6.30 -11.58
CA LEU A 111 -23.25 5.56 -12.77
C LEU A 111 -24.77 5.44 -12.83
N THR A 112 -25.44 5.38 -11.68
CA THR A 112 -26.88 5.10 -11.61
C THR A 112 -27.73 6.35 -11.47
N LYS A 113 -27.30 7.33 -10.70
CA LYS A 113 -28.09 8.54 -10.37
C LYS A 113 -27.21 9.79 -10.26
N PRO A 114 -26.47 10.17 -11.32
CA PRO A 114 -25.63 11.35 -11.25
C PRO A 114 -26.48 12.62 -11.14
N THR A 115 -26.36 13.34 -10.05
CA THR A 115 -26.90 14.71 -9.96
C THR A 115 -25.82 15.71 -10.35
N PRO A 116 -26.17 16.86 -10.96
CA PRO A 116 -25.18 17.89 -11.29
C PRO A 116 -24.33 18.31 -10.10
N ASP A 117 -24.93 18.46 -8.95
CA ASP A 117 -24.30 18.83 -7.68
C ASP A 117 -23.27 17.78 -7.20
N PHE A 118 -23.58 16.50 -7.44
CA PHE A 118 -22.68 15.38 -7.09
C PHE A 118 -21.45 15.35 -8.02
N ILE A 119 -21.65 15.57 -9.31
CA ILE A 119 -20.58 15.64 -10.30
C ILE A 119 -19.65 16.83 -9.98
N GLU A 120 -20.20 18.02 -9.76
CA GLU A 120 -19.43 19.22 -9.41
C GLU A 120 -18.58 19.03 -8.14
N ARG A 121 -19.14 18.38 -7.12
CA ARG A 121 -18.37 18.03 -5.89
C ARG A 121 -17.22 17.08 -6.15
N ILE A 122 -17.39 16.07 -7.02
CA ILE A 122 -16.32 15.14 -7.37
C ILE A 122 -15.23 15.88 -8.14
N GLU A 123 -15.60 16.67 -9.13
CA GLU A 123 -14.66 17.45 -9.95
C GLU A 123 -13.86 18.42 -9.07
N TYR A 124 -14.52 19.15 -8.18
CA TYR A 124 -13.85 20.05 -7.24
C TYR A 124 -12.88 19.30 -6.33
N LYS A 125 -13.30 18.20 -5.69
CA LYS A 125 -12.45 17.40 -4.80
C LYS A 125 -11.28 16.75 -5.51
N SER A 126 -11.38 16.54 -6.82
CA SER A 126 -10.29 15.98 -7.65
C SER A 126 -9.38 17.07 -8.22
N SER A 127 -9.64 18.33 -7.95
CA SER A 127 -8.88 19.48 -8.47
C SER A 127 -7.70 19.87 -7.58
N PHE A 128 -6.71 20.55 -8.18
CA PHE A 128 -5.62 21.16 -7.42
C PHE A 128 -6.08 22.26 -6.46
N ASP A 129 -7.18 22.96 -6.78
CA ASP A 129 -7.74 24.00 -5.93
C ASP A 129 -8.23 23.43 -4.59
N PHE A 130 -8.81 22.22 -4.60
CA PHE A 130 -9.18 21.55 -3.37
C PHE A 130 -7.95 21.21 -2.52
N ILE A 131 -6.89 20.66 -3.11
CA ILE A 131 -5.63 20.36 -2.40
C ILE A 131 -5.04 21.64 -1.81
N ALA A 132 -4.97 22.73 -2.59
CA ALA A 132 -4.48 24.02 -2.12
C ALA A 132 -5.34 24.63 -1.00
N SER A 133 -6.63 24.29 -0.92
CA SER A 133 -7.51 24.74 0.15
C SER A 133 -7.28 24.03 1.48
N LEU A 134 -6.70 22.82 1.47
CA LEU A 134 -6.37 22.05 2.66
C LEU A 134 -5.07 22.49 3.33
N ASP A 135 -4.18 23.16 2.58
CA ASP A 135 -2.89 23.66 3.08
C ASP A 135 -3.00 25.03 3.82
N ARG A 136 -4.20 25.53 4.06
CA ARG A 136 -4.50 26.78 4.77
C ARG A 136 -5.02 26.51 6.17
#